data_e71805d8e4a3eec2b5508efd46276f10
#
_entry.id   e71805d8e4a3eec2b5508efd46276f10
#
_cell.length_a   1.000
_cell.length_b   1.000
_cell.length_c   1.000
_cell.angle_alpha   90.00
_cell.angle_beta   90.00
_cell.angle_gamma   90.00
#
_symmetry.space_group_name_H-M   'P 1'
#
loop_
_entity.id
_entity.type
_entity.pdbx_description
1 polymer ?
#
loop_
_entity_poly.entity_id
_entity_poly.type
_entity_poly.pdbx_seq_one_letter_code
_entity_poly.pdbx_strand_id
1 'polypeptide(L)'
;MTRTNAGVSGVTVVIGLMAIAVAFPRAQTGAPAKPAAGSRQGGAPDQGGRGSGRDANPTAALFIEQCSGCHGTDLAGGRAPSLFNAQWLASTTDERMANAIRHGVPNTAMAPFKNLSDEQIWQLTQYLRTQSGVLRTRPAFVVDLDGAVVKSEKQTVRMEVVAKDLDTPWGIAFLPDGRMLVTERTVGGGQLRVIEKGILLPPVKGTPRVHVQQDAGMFDVQVHPRYAENGWIYLSYAELLPGYTPPAAPAAGAGGGRGGPTAPSMTAIVRGRLRNNEWVDQQFIYHAPPALYTTDGSHFGSRFLFGREGHLFYSIGDRGHEDDAQDLSKPAGKIHRINNDGSTPADNPFVGRAGALATIWSYGHRNPQGLAWDPISGRLWETEHGPTAGDEVNIIERGHNYGWGIATKGTQAGITKSSEPGMDEPVVYYIPTYAPAGISFSTSDRYPACKNTSLFVGGLAGQALRRLEISGSRVTRQEVIFNQYGRVRDVVEGPDGYMYLAINHATGAGTAYGLIAPVPGWVVRLVPVP
;
A
#
# COMPACT_ATOMS: atom_id res chain seq x y z
N MET A 1 -60.83 35.49 -22.65
CA MET A 1 -61.86 34.77 -23.40
C MET A 1 -61.17 33.52 -23.94
N THR A 2 -61.46 32.37 -23.70
CA THR A 2 -62.51 31.51 -23.15
C THR A 2 -61.85 30.22 -22.63
N ARG A 3 -62.34 29.75 -21.50
CA ARG A 3 -62.02 28.45 -20.91
C ARG A 3 -62.56 27.31 -21.77
N THR A 4 -61.93 26.12 -21.72
CA THR A 4 -62.66 24.85 -21.60
C THR A 4 -61.81 23.78 -20.88
N ASN A 5 -62.42 23.20 -19.84
CA ASN A 5 -62.02 22.01 -19.11
C ASN A 5 -62.48 20.74 -19.84
N ALA A 6 -61.70 19.63 -19.66
CA ALA A 6 -62.18 18.24 -19.56
C ALA A 6 -60.95 17.35 -19.31
N GLY A 7 -60.86 16.38 -18.48
CA GLY A 7 -61.77 15.56 -17.76
C GLY A 7 -60.96 14.32 -17.35
N VAL A 8 -60.89 14.05 -16.07
CA VAL A 8 -60.15 12.92 -15.45
C VAL A 8 -60.95 11.64 -15.67
N SER A 9 -60.28 10.55 -16.06
CA SER A 9 -60.80 9.20 -15.86
C SER A 9 -59.72 8.33 -15.27
N GLY A 10 -59.91 7.98 -14.00
CA GLY A 10 -59.11 7.04 -13.27
C GLY A 10 -59.46 5.59 -13.65
N VAL A 11 -58.47 4.76 -13.78
CA VAL A 11 -58.62 3.29 -13.82
C VAL A 11 -57.88 2.72 -12.62
N THR A 12 -58.68 2.18 -11.68
CA THR A 12 -58.20 1.42 -10.51
C THR A 12 -57.97 -0.01 -10.95
N VAL A 13 -56.74 -0.48 -10.87
CA VAL A 13 -56.40 -1.92 -11.03
C VAL A 13 -56.13 -2.48 -9.64
N VAL A 14 -56.99 -3.41 -9.25
CA VAL A 14 -56.84 -4.24 -8.04
C VAL A 14 -56.00 -5.46 -8.44
N ILE A 15 -54.83 -5.63 -7.84
CA ILE A 15 -54.02 -6.86 -7.96
C ILE A 15 -54.18 -7.65 -6.66
N GLY A 16 -54.81 -8.83 -6.78
CA GLY A 16 -54.96 -9.75 -5.68
C GLY A 16 -53.65 -10.52 -5.42
N LEU A 17 -53.25 -10.61 -4.16
CA LEU A 17 -52.18 -11.46 -3.67
C LEU A 17 -52.69 -12.91 -3.59
N MET A 18 -52.10 -13.80 -4.36
CA MET A 18 -52.13 -15.27 -4.13
C MET A 18 -50.87 -15.68 -3.37
N ALA A 19 -51.02 -16.09 -2.13
CA ALA A 19 -49.97 -16.74 -1.34
C ALA A 19 -49.92 -18.24 -1.70
N ILE A 20 -48.80 -18.69 -2.22
CA ILE A 20 -48.50 -20.09 -2.38
C ILE A 20 -47.60 -20.54 -1.23
N ALA A 21 -48.14 -21.38 -0.34
CA ALA A 21 -47.38 -22.05 0.69
C ALA A 21 -46.65 -23.26 0.13
N VAL A 22 -45.32 -23.27 0.16
CA VAL A 22 -44.49 -24.43 -0.15
C VAL A 22 -44.02 -25.03 1.16
N ALA A 23 -44.43 -26.27 1.43
CA ALA A 23 -44.01 -27.04 2.60
C ALA A 23 -42.66 -27.70 2.34
N PHE A 24 -41.70 -27.52 3.26
CA PHE A 24 -40.42 -28.23 3.29
C PHE A 24 -40.50 -29.44 4.22
N PRO A 25 -39.95 -30.61 3.83
CA PRO A 25 -39.84 -31.73 4.74
C PRO A 25 -38.68 -31.57 5.74
N ARG A 26 -38.98 -31.95 6.97
CA ARG A 26 -38.06 -31.96 8.12
C ARG A 26 -37.09 -33.14 7.96
N ALA A 27 -35.77 -32.89 7.91
CA ALA A 27 -34.74 -33.90 8.00
C ALA A 27 -34.39 -34.18 9.48
N GLN A 28 -34.28 -35.48 9.77
CA GLN A 28 -33.94 -36.01 11.09
C GLN A 28 -32.47 -35.84 11.41
N THR A 29 -32.18 -35.51 12.67
CA THR A 29 -30.85 -35.43 13.27
C THR A 29 -30.30 -36.82 13.57
N GLY A 30 -29.17 -37.18 12.97
CA GLY A 30 -28.37 -38.33 13.34
C GLY A 30 -27.03 -37.86 13.90
N ALA A 31 -26.67 -38.29 15.11
CA ALA A 31 -25.41 -38.01 15.76
C ALA A 31 -24.22 -38.75 15.11
N PRO A 32 -23.01 -38.21 15.04
CA PRO A 32 -21.86 -38.93 14.51
C PRO A 32 -21.16 -39.79 15.56
N ALA A 33 -20.80 -41.00 15.14
CA ALA A 33 -20.05 -41.99 15.90
C ALA A 33 -18.53 -41.64 15.92
N LYS A 34 -17.86 -41.99 17.02
CA LYS A 34 -16.41 -41.95 17.19
C LYS A 34 -15.70 -42.93 16.25
N PRO A 35 -14.55 -42.57 15.67
CA PRO A 35 -13.68 -43.56 15.06
C PRO A 35 -12.69 -44.16 16.06
N ALA A 36 -12.48 -45.47 15.88
CA ALA A 36 -11.58 -46.31 16.66
C ALA A 36 -10.11 -46.14 16.27
N ALA A 37 -9.24 -46.44 17.22
CA ALA A 37 -7.79 -46.48 17.06
C ALA A 37 -7.33 -47.63 16.16
N GLY A 38 -6.41 -47.37 15.24
CA GLY A 38 -5.76 -48.34 14.37
C GLY A 38 -4.25 -48.09 14.25
N SER A 39 -3.54 -49.08 14.61
CA SER A 39 -2.14 -49.44 14.74
C SER A 39 -1.10 -48.83 13.77
N ARG A 40 0.08 -48.65 14.34
CA ARG A 40 1.41 -48.35 13.77
C ARG A 40 1.87 -49.43 12.76
N GLN A 41 2.47 -48.97 11.65
CA GLN A 41 3.62 -49.66 11.06
C GLN A 41 4.64 -48.67 10.54
N GLY A 42 5.92 -49.00 10.79
CA GLY A 42 7.06 -48.16 10.59
C GLY A 42 7.61 -48.22 9.15
N GLY A 43 8.27 -47.18 8.76
CA GLY A 43 9.11 -47.11 7.57
C GLY A 43 10.30 -46.20 7.86
N ALA A 44 11.50 -46.66 7.49
CA ALA A 44 12.80 -46.12 7.82
C ALA A 44 13.13 -44.77 7.15
N PRO A 45 14.20 -44.07 7.58
CA PRO A 45 14.42 -42.67 7.32
C PRO A 45 15.14 -42.44 5.98
N ASP A 46 14.68 -41.44 5.23
CA ASP A 46 15.43 -40.86 4.12
C ASP A 46 16.31 -39.71 4.64
N GLN A 47 17.61 -39.83 4.38
CA GLN A 47 18.61 -38.81 4.70
C GLN A 47 18.76 -37.89 3.49
N GLY A 48 18.44 -36.62 3.66
CA GLY A 48 18.77 -35.64 2.63
C GLY A 48 18.26 -34.23 2.91
N GLY A 49 19.11 -33.36 3.39
CA GLY A 49 18.90 -31.92 3.32
C GLY A 49 18.92 -31.18 4.65
N ARG A 50 20.11 -30.88 5.15
CA ARG A 50 20.30 -29.90 6.25
C ARG A 50 19.96 -28.51 5.76
N GLY A 51 18.70 -28.10 5.91
CA GLY A 51 18.27 -26.71 5.94
C GLY A 51 18.13 -26.29 7.40
N SER A 52 18.86 -25.30 7.84
CA SER A 52 18.79 -24.75 9.20
C SER A 52 17.42 -24.15 9.49
N GLY A 53 16.46 -24.96 9.91
CA GLY A 53 15.23 -24.52 10.54
C GLY A 53 15.60 -23.97 11.92
N ARG A 54 15.73 -22.66 12.07
CA ARG A 54 15.50 -22.01 13.36
C ARG A 54 14.05 -22.28 13.70
N ASP A 55 13.79 -22.95 14.80
CA ASP A 55 12.45 -23.15 15.33
C ASP A 55 11.74 -21.80 15.35
N ALA A 56 10.75 -21.62 14.48
CA ALA A 56 10.01 -20.38 14.39
C ALA A 56 9.26 -20.20 15.69
N ASN A 57 9.63 -19.20 16.48
CA ASN A 57 8.94 -18.87 17.72
C ASN A 57 7.46 -18.58 17.39
N PRO A 58 6.50 -19.41 17.79
CA PRO A 58 5.09 -19.27 17.41
C PRO A 58 4.50 -17.94 17.88
N THR A 59 5.02 -17.38 18.98
CA THR A 59 4.59 -16.06 19.48
C THR A 59 5.12 -14.92 18.60
N ALA A 60 6.32 -15.07 18.03
CA ALA A 60 6.83 -14.12 17.05
C ALA A 60 5.98 -14.14 15.77
N ALA A 61 5.59 -15.32 15.29
CA ALA A 61 4.70 -15.45 14.14
C ALA A 61 3.33 -14.82 14.43
N LEU A 62 2.76 -15.07 15.59
CA LEU A 62 1.50 -14.48 16.03
C LEU A 62 1.59 -12.94 16.14
N PHE A 63 2.68 -12.41 16.67
CA PHE A 63 2.91 -10.96 16.69
C PHE A 63 2.97 -10.37 15.28
N ILE A 64 3.71 -11.02 14.40
CA ILE A 64 3.83 -10.58 13.00
C ILE A 64 2.47 -10.58 12.31
N GLU A 65 1.69 -11.62 12.50
CA GLU A 65 0.36 -11.77 11.93
C GLU A 65 -0.64 -10.73 12.45
N GLN A 66 -0.72 -10.57 13.77
CA GLN A 66 -1.82 -9.83 14.42
C GLN A 66 -1.48 -8.37 14.75
N CYS A 67 -0.20 -8.04 14.95
CA CYS A 67 0.20 -6.78 15.57
C CYS A 67 1.12 -5.94 14.68
N SER A 68 1.92 -6.58 13.81
CA SER A 68 2.98 -5.90 13.08
C SER A 68 2.48 -4.87 12.07
N GLY A 69 1.27 -5.05 11.54
CA GLY A 69 0.64 -4.10 10.60
C GLY A 69 0.50 -2.68 11.18
N CYS A 70 0.36 -2.56 12.50
CA CYS A 70 0.29 -1.29 13.19
C CYS A 70 1.59 -0.94 13.93
N HIS A 71 2.20 -1.94 14.60
CA HIS A 71 3.34 -1.73 15.48
C HIS A 71 4.71 -1.98 14.83
N GLY A 72 4.75 -2.35 13.53
CA GLY A 72 5.97 -2.71 12.82
C GLY A 72 6.45 -4.14 13.16
N THR A 73 7.11 -4.81 12.21
CA THR A 73 7.65 -6.17 12.42
C THR A 73 8.79 -6.20 13.43
N ASP A 74 9.41 -5.06 13.65
CA ASP A 74 10.50 -4.81 14.59
C ASP A 74 10.02 -4.11 15.88
N LEU A 75 8.71 -4.06 16.12
CA LEU A 75 8.06 -3.37 17.24
C LEU A 75 8.25 -1.84 17.22
N ALA A 76 8.84 -1.33 16.14
CA ALA A 76 9.26 0.05 15.99
C ALA A 76 8.09 1.03 15.88
N GLY A 77 6.90 0.56 15.75
CA GLY A 77 5.73 1.37 15.49
C GLY A 77 5.56 1.59 13.99
N GLY A 78 4.53 2.26 13.66
CA GLY A 78 4.14 2.55 12.28
C GLY A 78 2.88 3.39 12.35
N ARG A 79 1.74 2.78 12.10
CA ARG A 79 0.41 3.36 12.33
C ARG A 79 0.09 3.52 13.83
N ALA A 80 0.69 2.69 14.67
CA ALA A 80 0.59 2.73 16.13
C ALA A 80 1.90 3.20 16.76
N PRO A 81 1.87 3.66 18.03
CA PRO A 81 3.08 3.99 18.76
C PRO A 81 4.03 2.81 18.86
N SER A 82 5.30 3.15 19.03
CA SER A 82 6.36 2.22 19.36
C SER A 82 6.06 1.40 20.59
N LEU A 83 6.31 0.09 20.51
CA LEU A 83 6.31 -0.80 21.66
C LEU A 83 7.68 -0.84 22.36
N PHE A 84 8.64 -0.03 21.90
CA PHE A 84 9.98 0.12 22.50
C PHE A 84 10.21 1.44 23.24
N ASN A 85 9.22 2.27 23.38
CA ASN A 85 9.38 3.50 24.15
C ASN A 85 9.79 3.14 25.58
N ALA A 86 11.04 3.47 25.93
CA ALA A 86 11.64 3.08 27.22
C ALA A 86 10.85 3.65 28.40
N GLN A 87 10.33 4.87 28.28
CA GLN A 87 9.51 5.49 29.31
C GLN A 87 8.17 4.78 29.47
N TRP A 88 7.53 4.43 28.34
CA TRP A 88 6.28 3.67 28.35
C TRP A 88 6.48 2.27 28.94
N LEU A 89 7.54 1.55 28.54
CA LEU A 89 7.87 0.22 29.04
C LEU A 89 8.15 0.22 30.55
N ALA A 90 8.82 1.25 31.05
CA ALA A 90 9.11 1.39 32.49
C ALA A 90 7.84 1.69 33.29
N SER A 91 6.87 2.38 32.71
CA SER A 91 5.62 2.79 33.38
C SER A 91 4.45 1.82 33.15
N THR A 92 4.62 0.82 32.28
CA THR A 92 3.54 -0.12 31.92
C THR A 92 3.78 -1.48 32.56
N THR A 93 2.77 -1.99 33.27
CA THR A 93 2.78 -3.37 33.82
C THR A 93 2.42 -4.39 32.75
N ASP A 94 2.75 -5.66 32.96
CA ASP A 94 2.38 -6.76 32.08
C ASP A 94 0.85 -6.90 31.99
N GLU A 95 0.15 -6.72 33.10
CA GLU A 95 -1.32 -6.71 33.13
C GLU A 95 -1.91 -5.59 32.25
N ARG A 96 -1.31 -4.41 32.31
CA ARG A 96 -1.77 -3.28 31.48
C ARG A 96 -1.55 -3.57 30.00
N MET A 97 -0.43 -4.19 29.62
CA MET A 97 -0.19 -4.64 28.26
C MET A 97 -1.18 -5.72 27.82
N ALA A 98 -1.37 -6.75 28.64
CA ALA A 98 -2.33 -7.81 28.39
C ALA A 98 -3.76 -7.28 28.25
N ASN A 99 -4.15 -6.35 29.11
CA ASN A 99 -5.47 -5.70 29.04
C ASN A 99 -5.63 -4.84 27.77
N ALA A 100 -4.58 -4.13 27.35
CA ALA A 100 -4.60 -3.37 26.09
C ALA A 100 -4.79 -4.29 24.87
N ILE A 101 -4.19 -5.48 24.86
CA ILE A 101 -4.42 -6.48 23.82
C ILE A 101 -5.85 -7.04 23.90
N ARG A 102 -6.29 -7.44 25.09
CA ARG A 102 -7.59 -8.08 25.32
C ARG A 102 -8.78 -7.15 25.01
N HIS A 103 -8.71 -5.90 25.44
CA HIS A 103 -9.83 -4.96 25.43
C HIS A 103 -9.65 -3.81 24.44
N GLY A 104 -8.51 -3.74 23.76
CA GLY A 104 -8.13 -2.57 22.98
C GLY A 104 -7.76 -1.37 23.84
N VAL A 105 -7.53 -0.24 23.22
CA VAL A 105 -7.22 1.02 23.91
C VAL A 105 -8.29 2.05 23.52
N PRO A 106 -9.12 2.52 24.49
CA PRO A 106 -10.19 3.47 24.20
C PRO A 106 -9.69 4.71 23.46
N ASN A 107 -10.49 5.19 22.52
CA ASN A 107 -10.21 6.36 21.68
C ASN A 107 -8.95 6.23 20.80
N THR A 108 -8.56 5.00 20.46
CA THR A 108 -7.45 4.72 19.53
C THR A 108 -7.87 3.67 18.49
N ALA A 109 -7.05 3.50 17.45
CA ALA A 109 -7.24 2.45 16.45
C ALA A 109 -6.89 1.02 16.96
N MET A 110 -6.46 0.86 18.21
CA MET A 110 -6.18 -0.45 18.77
C MET A 110 -7.48 -1.12 19.24
N ALA A 111 -8.05 -1.95 18.37
CA ALA A 111 -9.25 -2.74 18.66
C ALA A 111 -8.99 -3.91 19.61
N PRO A 112 -10.01 -4.46 20.30
CA PRO A 112 -9.87 -5.67 21.11
C PRO A 112 -9.56 -6.91 20.25
N PHE A 113 -8.60 -7.72 20.66
CA PHE A 113 -8.26 -9.00 20.02
C PHE A 113 -9.06 -10.16 20.67
N LYS A 114 -10.35 -10.21 20.37
CA LYS A 114 -11.29 -11.20 20.96
C LYS A 114 -11.04 -12.65 20.55
N ASN A 115 -10.28 -12.85 19.49
CA ASN A 115 -9.92 -14.15 18.93
C ASN A 115 -8.67 -14.78 19.57
N LEU A 116 -7.97 -14.03 20.42
CA LEU A 116 -6.80 -14.55 21.13
C LEU A 116 -7.18 -15.13 22.49
N SER A 117 -6.60 -16.29 22.82
CA SER A 117 -6.74 -16.88 24.16
C SER A 117 -5.93 -16.07 25.19
N ASP A 118 -6.27 -16.22 26.46
CA ASP A 118 -5.51 -15.59 27.56
C ASP A 118 -4.04 -16.03 27.55
N GLU A 119 -3.76 -17.29 27.21
CA GLU A 119 -2.41 -17.81 27.07
C GLU A 119 -1.66 -17.11 25.92
N GLN A 120 -2.26 -16.93 24.78
CA GLN A 120 -1.67 -16.22 23.65
C GLN A 120 -1.40 -14.74 23.98
N ILE A 121 -2.32 -14.09 24.68
CA ILE A 121 -2.15 -12.70 25.14
C ILE A 121 -0.97 -12.60 26.11
N TRP A 122 -0.87 -13.54 27.03
CA TRP A 122 0.25 -13.58 27.97
C TRP A 122 1.59 -13.83 27.28
N GLN A 123 1.65 -14.78 26.37
CA GLN A 123 2.85 -15.06 25.56
C GLN A 123 3.27 -13.84 24.72
N LEU A 124 2.32 -13.13 24.11
CA LEU A 124 2.61 -11.88 23.42
C LEU A 124 3.17 -10.80 24.36
N THR A 125 2.63 -10.68 25.56
CA THR A 125 3.12 -9.74 26.58
C THR A 125 4.57 -10.04 26.96
N GLN A 126 4.89 -11.31 27.22
CA GLN A 126 6.26 -11.75 27.54
C GLN A 126 7.20 -11.59 26.33
N TYR A 127 6.71 -11.86 25.12
CA TYR A 127 7.46 -11.62 23.89
C TYR A 127 7.84 -10.14 23.75
N LEU A 128 6.89 -9.22 23.95
CA LEU A 128 7.13 -7.78 23.89
C LEU A 128 8.19 -7.34 24.92
N ARG A 129 8.14 -7.85 26.16
CA ARG A 129 9.15 -7.57 27.20
C ARG A 129 10.54 -8.07 26.80
N THR A 130 10.61 -9.30 26.32
CA THR A 130 11.87 -9.92 25.91
C THR A 130 12.49 -9.19 24.71
N GLN A 131 11.70 -8.93 23.67
CA GLN A 131 12.19 -8.24 22.50
C GLN A 131 12.61 -6.79 22.80
N SER A 132 11.89 -6.09 23.63
CA SER A 132 12.27 -4.74 24.06
C SER A 132 13.59 -4.73 24.84
N GLY A 133 13.86 -5.77 25.62
CA GLY A 133 15.15 -5.98 26.29
C GLY A 133 16.29 -6.20 25.30
N VAL A 134 16.11 -7.13 24.36
CA VAL A 134 17.10 -7.45 23.32
C VAL A 134 17.42 -6.24 22.46
N LEU A 135 16.42 -5.45 22.08
CA LEU A 135 16.62 -4.34 21.17
C LEU A 135 17.23 -3.11 21.84
N ARG A 136 17.01 -2.93 23.15
CA ARG A 136 17.73 -1.90 23.93
C ARG A 136 19.24 -2.13 23.99
N THR A 137 19.68 -3.35 23.83
CA THR A 137 21.11 -3.71 23.84
C THR A 137 21.72 -3.79 22.44
N ARG A 138 20.91 -3.67 21.37
CA ARG A 138 21.46 -3.59 20.02
C ARG A 138 22.18 -2.25 19.85
N PRO A 139 23.42 -2.25 19.32
CA PRO A 139 24.04 -1.01 18.86
C PRO A 139 23.13 -0.37 17.82
N ALA A 140 23.11 0.96 17.77
CA ALA A 140 22.39 1.69 16.73
C ALA A 140 22.73 1.07 15.38
N PHE A 141 21.70 0.61 14.67
CA PHE A 141 21.87 -0.07 13.39
C PHE A 141 22.30 0.97 12.36
N VAL A 142 23.58 1.03 12.11
CA VAL A 142 24.14 1.83 10.99
C VAL A 142 24.04 0.95 9.76
N VAL A 143 23.11 1.29 8.88
CA VAL A 143 23.00 0.66 7.58
C VAL A 143 24.04 1.29 6.66
N ASP A 144 25.10 0.57 6.36
CA ASP A 144 25.95 0.92 5.23
C ASP A 144 25.38 0.22 3.98
N LEU A 145 24.72 1.03 3.16
CA LEU A 145 24.14 0.56 1.89
C LEU A 145 25.14 0.61 0.75
N ASP A 146 26.07 1.58 0.81
CA ASP A 146 26.97 1.81 -0.30
C ASP A 146 28.02 0.71 -0.40
N GLY A 147 28.13 0.09 -1.56
CA GLY A 147 29.01 -1.05 -1.79
C GLY A 147 28.48 -2.40 -1.27
N ALA A 148 27.33 -2.44 -0.57
CA ALA A 148 26.76 -3.68 -0.07
C ALA A 148 26.46 -4.67 -1.21
N VAL A 149 26.98 -5.89 -1.11
CA VAL A 149 26.77 -6.95 -2.11
C VAL A 149 25.64 -7.86 -1.65
N VAL A 150 24.65 -7.98 -2.51
CA VAL A 150 23.46 -8.81 -2.30
C VAL A 150 23.47 -9.96 -3.31
N LYS A 151 23.46 -11.18 -2.80
CA LYS A 151 23.37 -12.38 -3.63
C LYS A 151 21.91 -12.75 -3.84
N SER A 152 21.51 -12.86 -5.09
CA SER A 152 20.21 -13.44 -5.46
C SER A 152 20.43 -14.67 -6.33
N GLU A 153 19.35 -15.44 -6.50
CA GLU A 153 19.39 -16.67 -7.31
C GLU A 153 19.72 -16.44 -8.78
N LYS A 154 19.34 -15.29 -9.30
CA LYS A 154 19.52 -14.96 -10.73
C LYS A 154 20.70 -14.02 -11.00
N GLN A 155 20.97 -13.11 -10.07
CA GLN A 155 21.95 -12.06 -10.29
C GLN A 155 22.50 -11.54 -8.96
N THR A 156 23.81 -11.64 -8.74
CA THR A 156 24.46 -10.89 -7.65
C THR A 156 24.50 -9.42 -8.03
N VAL A 157 24.13 -8.54 -7.09
CA VAL A 157 24.13 -7.09 -7.29
C VAL A 157 24.90 -6.40 -6.17
N ARG A 158 25.54 -5.28 -6.51
CA ARG A 158 26.09 -4.34 -5.55
C ARG A 158 25.17 -3.13 -5.48
N MET A 159 24.84 -2.70 -4.28
CA MET A 159 24.12 -1.45 -4.06
C MET A 159 25.06 -0.27 -4.21
N GLU A 160 24.64 0.74 -4.94
CA GLU A 160 25.34 2.01 -5.04
C GLU A 160 24.40 3.14 -4.63
N VAL A 161 24.81 3.94 -3.65
CA VAL A 161 24.04 5.09 -3.20
C VAL A 161 24.14 6.20 -4.24
N VAL A 162 22.99 6.55 -4.83
CA VAL A 162 22.86 7.63 -5.82
C VAL A 162 22.57 8.96 -5.15
N ALA A 163 21.73 8.93 -4.11
CA ALA A 163 21.44 10.08 -3.27
C ALA A 163 21.12 9.64 -1.85
N LYS A 164 21.47 10.45 -0.89
CA LYS A 164 21.19 10.28 0.54
C LYS A 164 20.57 11.55 1.11
N ASP A 165 20.25 11.51 2.39
CA ASP A 165 19.70 12.66 3.13
C ASP A 165 18.30 13.07 2.62
N LEU A 166 17.51 12.08 2.12
CA LEU A 166 16.13 12.26 1.72
C LEU A 166 15.19 11.93 2.88
N ASP A 167 14.13 12.72 3.06
CA ASP A 167 13.09 12.41 4.03
C ASP A 167 11.92 11.66 3.38
N THR A 168 11.83 10.40 3.67
CA THR A 168 10.73 9.55 3.21
C THR A 168 10.55 9.63 1.68
N PRO A 169 11.61 9.30 0.87
CA PRO A 169 11.50 9.30 -0.57
C PRO A 169 10.37 8.35 -0.99
N TRP A 170 9.49 8.83 -1.91
CA TRP A 170 8.27 8.12 -2.25
C TRP A 170 8.22 7.64 -3.70
N GLY A 171 8.40 8.52 -4.67
CA GLY A 171 8.38 8.21 -6.10
C GLY A 171 9.66 8.64 -6.79
N ILE A 172 10.10 7.87 -7.78
CA ILE A 172 11.28 8.14 -8.62
C ILE A 172 10.84 8.24 -10.07
N ALA A 173 11.31 9.25 -10.81
CA ALA A 173 11.16 9.34 -12.26
C ALA A 173 12.43 9.90 -12.90
N PHE A 174 12.60 9.68 -14.20
CA PHE A 174 13.77 10.14 -14.95
C PHE A 174 13.37 11.11 -16.05
N LEU A 175 14.11 12.20 -16.15
CA LEU A 175 14.04 13.09 -17.30
C LEU A 175 14.90 12.54 -18.45
N PRO A 176 14.55 12.85 -19.71
CA PRO A 176 15.33 12.37 -20.87
C PRO A 176 16.80 12.83 -20.89
N ASP A 177 17.13 13.88 -20.16
CA ASP A 177 18.50 14.39 -20.01
C ASP A 177 19.33 13.67 -18.94
N GLY A 178 18.75 12.65 -18.30
CA GLY A 178 19.38 11.81 -17.27
C GLY A 178 19.24 12.35 -15.85
N ARG A 179 18.64 13.51 -15.63
CA ARG A 179 18.27 13.97 -14.28
C ARG A 179 17.18 13.08 -13.70
N MET A 180 17.26 12.85 -12.40
CA MET A 180 16.27 12.07 -11.66
C MET A 180 15.40 13.01 -10.82
N LEU A 181 14.12 12.74 -10.80
CA LEU A 181 13.14 13.38 -9.94
C LEU A 181 12.83 12.43 -8.78
N VAL A 182 12.76 12.96 -7.57
CA VAL A 182 12.36 12.20 -6.37
C VAL A 182 11.40 13.05 -5.56
N THR A 183 10.29 12.46 -5.16
CA THR A 183 9.38 13.09 -4.20
C THR A 183 9.77 12.73 -2.78
N GLU A 184 9.76 13.70 -1.88
CA GLU A 184 9.86 13.53 -0.43
C GLU A 184 8.48 13.77 0.19
N ARG A 185 7.97 12.76 0.92
CA ARG A 185 6.56 12.75 1.32
C ARG A 185 6.19 13.85 2.30
N THR A 186 7.01 14.14 3.29
CA THR A 186 6.61 14.91 4.48
C THR A 186 7.40 16.17 4.74
N VAL A 187 8.70 16.17 4.54
CA VAL A 187 9.56 17.31 4.85
C VAL A 187 9.16 18.57 4.08
N GLY A 188 9.21 19.71 4.73
CA GLY A 188 8.88 20.99 4.11
C GLY A 188 7.43 21.11 3.61
N GLY A 189 6.54 20.21 4.03
CA GLY A 189 5.18 20.12 3.51
C GLY A 189 5.07 19.29 2.23
N GLY A 190 5.99 18.33 2.02
CA GLY A 190 6.12 17.54 0.78
C GLY A 190 6.95 18.29 -0.27
N GLN A 191 7.95 17.64 -0.84
CA GLN A 191 8.93 18.28 -1.73
C GLN A 191 9.17 17.44 -2.98
N LEU A 192 9.37 18.11 -4.11
CA LEU A 192 9.99 17.53 -5.29
C LEU A 192 11.49 17.87 -5.28
N ARG A 193 12.33 16.87 -5.49
CA ARG A 193 13.79 17.02 -5.57
C ARG A 193 14.30 16.62 -6.94
N VAL A 194 15.38 17.21 -7.34
CA VAL A 194 16.14 16.84 -8.54
C VAL A 194 17.50 16.30 -8.13
N ILE A 195 17.88 15.18 -8.69
CA ILE A 195 19.24 14.63 -8.58
C ILE A 195 19.88 14.77 -9.95
N GLU A 196 20.97 15.52 -9.99
CA GLU A 196 21.76 15.75 -11.20
C GLU A 196 23.20 15.28 -10.99
N LYS A 197 23.66 14.32 -11.77
CA LYS A 197 25.04 13.76 -11.68
C LYS A 197 25.43 13.31 -10.26
N GLY A 198 24.48 12.70 -9.54
CA GLY A 198 24.66 12.26 -8.15
C GLY A 198 24.55 13.37 -7.09
N ILE A 199 24.27 14.59 -7.49
CA ILE A 199 24.08 15.74 -6.57
C ILE A 199 22.59 15.96 -6.34
N LEU A 200 22.17 15.90 -5.07
CA LEU A 200 20.82 16.28 -4.66
C LEU A 200 20.69 17.81 -4.63
N LEU A 201 19.90 18.36 -5.56
CA LEU A 201 19.67 19.80 -5.63
C LEU A 201 18.71 20.27 -4.52
N PRO A 202 18.67 21.58 -4.21
CA PRO A 202 17.65 22.15 -3.34
C PRO A 202 16.22 21.78 -3.79
N PRO A 203 15.22 21.82 -2.89
CA PRO A 203 13.84 21.55 -3.26
C PRO A 203 13.38 22.41 -4.44
N VAL A 204 12.59 21.83 -5.33
CA VAL A 204 11.94 22.55 -6.43
C VAL A 204 10.95 23.56 -5.83
N LYS A 205 11.07 24.81 -6.22
CA LYS A 205 10.17 25.87 -5.75
C LYS A 205 8.85 25.84 -6.51
N GLY A 206 7.77 26.30 -5.86
CA GLY A 206 6.48 26.52 -6.51
C GLY A 206 5.63 25.24 -6.71
N THR A 207 6.04 24.09 -6.18
CA THR A 207 5.23 22.88 -6.16
C THR A 207 3.93 23.10 -5.38
N PRO A 208 2.87 22.30 -5.62
CA PRO A 208 1.59 22.49 -4.93
C PRO A 208 1.75 22.40 -3.41
N ARG A 209 0.87 23.10 -2.70
CA ARG A 209 0.78 22.99 -1.24
C ARG A 209 0.22 21.63 -0.87
N VAL A 210 0.98 20.85 -0.12
CA VAL A 210 0.65 19.48 0.26
C VAL A 210 0.16 19.43 1.70
N HIS A 211 -0.90 18.68 1.96
CA HIS A 211 -1.29 18.32 3.31
C HIS A 211 -0.41 17.18 3.82
N VAL A 212 0.15 17.37 5.03
CA VAL A 212 1.04 16.37 5.64
C VAL A 212 0.51 16.02 7.02
N GLN A 213 -0.15 14.88 7.12
CA GLN A 213 -0.63 14.30 8.38
C GLN A 213 -0.88 12.80 8.18
N GLN A 214 -0.45 11.95 9.09
CA GLN A 214 -0.55 10.48 9.00
C GLN A 214 0.08 9.94 7.69
N ASP A 215 -0.73 9.33 6.79
CA ASP A 215 -0.24 8.81 5.52
C ASP A 215 -0.21 9.88 4.41
N ALA A 216 -0.79 11.05 4.66
CA ALA A 216 -0.82 12.16 3.71
C ALA A 216 0.59 12.72 3.43
N GLY A 217 0.75 13.31 2.26
CA GLY A 217 2.01 13.92 1.83
C GLY A 217 2.09 14.10 0.32
N MET A 218 3.29 14.35 -0.19
CA MET A 218 3.60 14.24 -1.61
C MET A 218 3.89 12.78 -1.95
N PHE A 219 3.32 12.30 -3.04
CA PHE A 219 3.39 10.88 -3.38
C PHE A 219 4.20 10.64 -4.66
N ASP A 220 3.57 10.29 -5.75
CA ASP A 220 4.25 9.85 -6.95
C ASP A 220 4.64 11.01 -7.89
N VAL A 221 5.63 10.75 -8.70
CA VAL A 221 6.07 11.62 -9.79
C VAL A 221 6.21 10.80 -11.06
N GLN A 222 5.67 11.32 -12.18
CA GLN A 222 5.83 10.71 -13.49
C GLN A 222 6.18 11.76 -14.53
N VAL A 223 7.02 11.37 -15.47
CA VAL A 223 7.39 12.18 -16.62
C VAL A 223 6.55 11.75 -17.81
N HIS A 224 5.96 12.70 -18.51
CA HIS A 224 5.13 12.40 -19.68
C HIS A 224 5.96 11.63 -20.75
N PRO A 225 5.42 10.57 -21.38
CA PRO A 225 6.16 9.78 -22.38
C PRO A 225 6.74 10.61 -23.53
N ARG A 226 6.08 11.72 -23.89
CA ARG A 226 6.57 12.69 -24.87
C ARG A 226 7.09 13.96 -24.21
N TYR A 227 7.86 13.82 -23.14
CA TYR A 227 8.40 14.96 -22.38
C TYR A 227 9.24 15.90 -23.25
N ALA A 228 10.04 15.37 -24.16
CA ALA A 228 10.86 16.17 -25.09
C ALA A 228 10.03 17.17 -25.93
N GLU A 229 8.76 16.83 -26.19
CA GLU A 229 7.86 17.69 -26.96
C GLU A 229 7.10 18.69 -26.08
N ASN A 230 6.73 18.30 -24.87
CA ASN A 230 5.76 19.04 -24.08
C ASN A 230 6.24 19.47 -22.68
N GLY A 231 7.31 18.87 -22.16
CA GLY A 231 7.90 19.19 -20.87
C GLY A 231 7.05 18.87 -19.65
N TRP A 232 5.99 18.06 -19.78
CA TRP A 232 5.08 17.78 -18.69
C TRP A 232 5.64 16.75 -17.69
N ILE A 233 5.52 17.11 -16.41
CA ILE A 233 5.76 16.25 -15.25
C ILE A 233 4.46 16.23 -14.44
N TYR A 234 4.13 15.08 -13.87
CA TYR A 234 2.92 14.87 -13.07
C TYR A 234 3.30 14.59 -11.62
N LEU A 235 2.54 15.16 -10.69
CA LEU A 235 2.67 14.94 -9.25
C LEU A 235 1.32 14.54 -8.67
N SER A 236 1.31 13.52 -7.82
CA SER A 236 0.20 13.22 -6.92
C SER A 236 0.54 13.64 -5.50
N TYR A 237 -0.47 14.11 -4.79
CA TYR A 237 -0.29 14.59 -3.43
C TYR A 237 -1.61 14.56 -2.65
N ALA A 238 -1.51 14.68 -1.34
CA ALA A 238 -2.68 14.90 -0.49
C ALA A 238 -3.07 16.37 -0.53
N GLU A 239 -4.22 16.67 -1.12
CA GLU A 239 -4.82 18.00 -1.14
C GLU A 239 -5.70 18.19 0.08
N LEU A 240 -5.52 19.32 0.77
CA LEU A 240 -6.44 19.78 1.80
C LEU A 240 -7.70 20.33 1.13
N LEU A 241 -8.87 20.07 1.73
CA LEU A 241 -10.14 20.62 1.22
C LEU A 241 -9.99 22.13 0.92
N PRO A 242 -10.25 22.57 -0.32
CA PRO A 242 -10.17 23.98 -0.67
C PRO A 242 -11.01 24.86 0.24
N GLY A 243 -10.42 25.93 0.78
CA GLY A 243 -11.07 26.84 1.72
C GLY A 243 -11.12 26.33 3.17
N TYR A 244 -10.67 25.13 3.48
CA TYR A 244 -10.59 24.66 4.86
C TYR A 244 -9.48 25.41 5.62
N THR A 245 -9.87 25.99 6.75
CA THR A 245 -8.94 26.60 7.70
C THR A 245 -8.78 25.65 8.88
N PRO A 246 -7.59 25.06 9.11
CA PRO A 246 -7.37 24.26 10.30
C PRO A 246 -7.71 25.06 11.57
N PRO A 247 -8.35 24.47 12.58
CA PRO A 247 -8.48 25.09 13.87
C PRO A 247 -7.09 25.45 14.42
N ALA A 248 -7.01 26.50 15.20
CA ALA A 248 -5.76 26.90 15.85
C ALA A 248 -5.16 25.68 16.57
N ALA A 249 -3.86 25.44 16.35
CA ALA A 249 -3.18 24.28 16.92
C ALA A 249 -3.45 24.21 18.43
N PRO A 250 -3.86 23.06 18.98
CA PRO A 250 -3.94 22.91 20.42
C PRO A 250 -2.56 23.16 21.03
N ALA A 251 -2.52 23.79 22.20
CA ALA A 251 -1.29 24.11 22.90
C ALA A 251 -0.35 22.90 22.96
N ALA A 252 0.94 23.12 22.74
CA ALA A 252 1.96 22.08 22.72
C ALA A 252 1.84 21.16 23.96
N GLY A 253 1.45 19.90 23.76
CA GLY A 253 1.20 18.93 24.82
C GLY A 253 -0.04 18.05 24.62
N ALA A 254 -1.00 18.45 23.79
CA ALA A 254 -2.07 17.58 23.36
C ALA A 254 -1.57 16.67 22.25
N GLY A 255 -1.04 15.50 22.62
CA GLY A 255 -0.53 14.50 21.71
C GLY A 255 -1.58 14.11 20.68
N GLY A 256 -1.42 14.55 19.44
CA GLY A 256 -2.10 14.00 18.28
C GLY A 256 -1.60 12.57 18.06
N GLY A 257 -2.20 11.60 18.77
CA GLY A 257 -1.94 10.19 18.51
C GLY A 257 -2.30 9.87 17.05
N ARG A 258 -1.48 9.05 16.39
CA ARG A 258 -1.84 8.44 15.11
C ARG A 258 -3.18 7.73 15.30
N GLY A 259 -4.23 8.14 14.56
CA GLY A 259 -5.56 7.52 14.60
C GLY A 259 -6.73 8.44 14.98
N GLY A 260 -6.47 9.73 15.30
CA GLY A 260 -7.55 10.72 15.40
C GLY A 260 -7.92 11.28 14.01
N PRO A 261 -9.09 11.96 13.91
CA PRO A 261 -9.49 12.64 12.69
C PRO A 261 -8.41 13.62 12.21
N THR A 262 -8.14 13.60 10.93
CA THR A 262 -7.24 14.56 10.29
C THR A 262 -8.03 15.73 9.70
N ALA A 263 -7.36 16.73 9.15
CA ALA A 263 -8.01 17.71 8.31
C ALA A 263 -8.58 17.04 7.05
N PRO A 264 -9.75 17.47 6.54
CA PRO A 264 -10.35 16.88 5.35
C PRO A 264 -9.38 16.96 4.16
N SER A 265 -9.06 15.81 3.61
CA SER A 265 -8.07 15.72 2.53
C SER A 265 -8.42 14.63 1.53
N MET A 266 -7.89 14.75 0.32
CA MET A 266 -8.06 13.77 -0.75
C MET A 266 -6.82 13.72 -1.65
N THR A 267 -6.66 12.64 -2.43
CA THR A 267 -5.65 12.58 -3.49
C THR A 267 -5.99 13.58 -4.59
N ALA A 268 -4.99 14.38 -4.99
CA ALA A 268 -5.05 15.25 -6.14
C ALA A 268 -3.86 15.01 -7.07
N ILE A 269 -4.04 15.33 -8.36
CA ILE A 269 -3.02 15.21 -9.40
C ILE A 269 -2.90 16.53 -10.13
N VAL A 270 -1.67 17.01 -10.26
CA VAL A 270 -1.33 18.16 -11.10
C VAL A 270 -0.27 17.74 -12.11
N ARG A 271 -0.21 18.48 -13.21
CA ARG A 271 0.97 18.50 -14.08
C ARG A 271 1.57 19.90 -14.13
N GLY A 272 2.86 19.97 -14.37
CA GLY A 272 3.60 21.23 -14.54
C GLY A 272 4.89 20.99 -15.29
N ARG A 273 5.69 22.03 -15.40
CA ARG A 273 7.01 22.00 -16.04
C ARG A 273 8.09 22.41 -15.06
N LEU A 274 9.28 21.86 -15.25
CA LEU A 274 10.45 22.24 -14.47
C LEU A 274 11.31 23.21 -15.26
N ARG A 275 11.47 24.44 -14.77
CA ARG A 275 12.37 25.45 -15.34
C ARG A 275 13.23 26.05 -14.24
N ASN A 276 14.55 25.98 -14.37
CA ASN A 276 15.51 26.56 -13.40
C ASN A 276 15.23 26.16 -11.95
N ASN A 277 14.91 24.88 -11.73
CA ASN A 277 14.51 24.33 -10.42
C ASN A 277 13.23 24.97 -9.83
N GLU A 278 12.33 25.45 -10.69
CA GLU A 278 11.02 25.96 -10.33
C GLU A 278 9.92 25.19 -11.07
N TRP A 279 8.83 24.90 -10.38
CA TRP A 279 7.60 24.32 -10.90
C TRP A 279 6.73 25.42 -11.47
N VAL A 280 6.47 25.34 -12.77
CA VAL A 280 5.72 26.35 -13.52
C VAL A 280 4.63 25.73 -14.38
N ASP A 281 3.75 26.55 -14.92
CA ASP A 281 2.67 26.16 -15.84
C ASP A 281 1.74 25.07 -15.24
N GLN A 282 1.50 25.11 -13.92
CA GLN A 282 0.70 24.11 -13.22
C GLN A 282 -0.73 24.04 -13.75
N GLN A 283 -1.20 22.81 -13.95
CA GLN A 283 -2.58 22.48 -14.33
C GLN A 283 -3.10 21.35 -13.44
N PHE A 284 -4.35 21.46 -12.98
CA PHE A 284 -5.03 20.34 -12.34
C PHE A 284 -5.43 19.29 -13.38
N ILE A 285 -5.11 18.04 -13.08
CA ILE A 285 -5.47 16.87 -13.88
C ILE A 285 -6.60 16.12 -13.20
N TYR A 286 -6.54 16.04 -11.86
CA TYR A 286 -7.59 15.48 -11.06
C TYR A 286 -7.60 16.14 -9.67
N HIS A 287 -8.80 16.48 -9.22
CA HIS A 287 -9.11 16.71 -7.82
C HIS A 287 -10.57 16.29 -7.55
N ALA A 288 -10.84 15.85 -6.34
CA ALA A 288 -12.16 15.37 -5.99
C ALA A 288 -13.15 16.54 -5.76
N PRO A 289 -14.46 16.34 -6.00
CA PRO A 289 -15.48 17.26 -5.50
C PRO A 289 -15.38 17.46 -3.99
N PRO A 290 -15.63 18.66 -3.44
CA PRO A 290 -15.47 18.97 -2.01
C PRO A 290 -16.18 18.00 -1.06
N ALA A 291 -17.35 17.47 -1.46
CA ALA A 291 -18.12 16.51 -0.66
C ALA A 291 -17.44 15.15 -0.44
N LEU A 292 -16.36 14.84 -1.19
CA LEU A 292 -15.64 13.57 -1.11
C LEU A 292 -14.34 13.67 -0.31
N TYR A 293 -14.00 14.84 0.23
CA TYR A 293 -12.87 14.96 1.14
C TYR A 293 -13.23 14.34 2.50
N THR A 294 -12.34 13.49 2.99
CA THR A 294 -12.53 12.77 4.26
C THR A 294 -11.51 13.18 5.30
N THR A 295 -11.90 13.07 6.57
CA THR A 295 -11.03 13.27 7.72
C THR A 295 -10.24 12.03 8.11
N ASP A 296 -10.35 10.93 7.37
CA ASP A 296 -9.46 9.78 7.50
C ASP A 296 -8.12 10.07 6.83
N GLY A 297 -7.04 9.91 7.57
CA GLY A 297 -5.68 10.21 7.12
C GLY A 297 -4.96 9.03 6.44
N SER A 298 -5.67 7.94 6.10
CA SER A 298 -5.07 6.72 5.55
C SER A 298 -5.42 6.47 4.07
N HIS A 299 -4.74 5.49 3.48
CA HIS A 299 -5.02 4.84 2.20
C HIS A 299 -5.22 5.80 1.03
N PHE A 300 -4.24 6.64 0.73
CA PHE A 300 -4.31 7.57 -0.40
C PHE A 300 -4.15 6.90 -1.77
N GLY A 301 -3.58 5.67 -1.83
CA GLY A 301 -3.16 5.09 -3.11
C GLY A 301 -2.09 5.94 -3.77
N SER A 302 -2.49 6.74 -4.75
CA SER A 302 -1.72 7.82 -5.39
C SER A 302 -0.56 7.38 -6.29
N ARG A 303 -0.44 6.10 -6.63
CA ARG A 303 0.49 5.62 -7.64
C ARG A 303 -0.07 5.91 -9.02
N PHE A 304 0.78 6.34 -9.97
CA PHE A 304 0.38 6.44 -11.37
C PHE A 304 1.36 5.82 -12.34
N LEU A 305 0.83 5.54 -13.54
CA LEU A 305 1.58 4.92 -14.62
C LEU A 305 1.00 5.33 -15.97
N PHE A 306 1.85 5.73 -16.90
CA PHE A 306 1.41 5.93 -18.27
C PHE A 306 1.24 4.60 -19.02
N GLY A 307 0.12 4.46 -19.72
CA GLY A 307 -0.09 3.39 -20.68
C GLY A 307 0.62 3.68 -22.02
N ARG A 308 0.77 2.65 -22.83
CA ARG A 308 1.42 2.74 -24.16
C ARG A 308 0.77 3.76 -25.10
N GLU A 309 -0.53 3.98 -24.95
CA GLU A 309 -1.31 4.94 -25.74
C GLU A 309 -1.29 6.37 -25.16
N GLY A 310 -0.55 6.59 -24.08
CA GLY A 310 -0.42 7.89 -23.42
C GLY A 310 -1.53 8.22 -22.43
N HIS A 311 -2.42 7.28 -22.12
CA HIS A 311 -3.37 7.44 -21.02
C HIS A 311 -2.65 7.34 -19.67
N LEU A 312 -3.14 8.07 -18.67
CA LEU A 312 -2.65 8.01 -17.31
C LEU A 312 -3.57 7.11 -16.48
N PHE A 313 -3.00 6.03 -15.92
CA PHE A 313 -3.62 5.21 -14.89
C PHE A 313 -3.19 5.73 -13.53
N TYR A 314 -4.13 5.82 -12.58
CA TYR A 314 -3.81 6.23 -11.22
C TYR A 314 -4.72 5.54 -10.20
N SER A 315 -4.21 5.39 -9.01
CA SER A 315 -4.92 4.74 -7.92
C SER A 315 -5.39 5.73 -6.86
N ILE A 316 -6.56 5.47 -6.28
CA ILE A 316 -7.02 6.07 -5.04
C ILE A 316 -7.42 4.92 -4.12
N GLY A 317 -6.88 4.88 -2.91
CA GLY A 317 -7.28 3.89 -1.91
C GLY A 317 -8.69 4.17 -1.35
N ASP A 318 -9.19 3.26 -0.53
CA ASP A 318 -10.53 3.34 0.07
C ASP A 318 -10.70 4.50 1.06
N ARG A 319 -9.63 5.22 1.40
CA ARG A 319 -9.63 6.35 2.34
C ARG A 319 -10.24 6.01 3.70
N GLY A 320 -10.07 4.74 4.15
CA GLY A 320 -10.61 4.25 5.41
C GLY A 320 -12.11 3.93 5.38
N HIS A 321 -12.73 3.96 4.20
CA HIS A 321 -14.14 3.68 3.99
C HIS A 321 -14.29 2.49 3.03
N GLU A 322 -14.30 1.28 3.59
CA GLU A 322 -14.27 0.03 2.80
C GLU A 322 -15.45 -0.12 1.83
N ASP A 323 -16.64 0.36 2.21
CA ASP A 323 -17.83 0.33 1.36
C ASP A 323 -17.66 1.19 0.09
N ASP A 324 -16.90 2.27 0.17
CA ASP A 324 -16.63 3.16 -0.97
C ASP A 324 -15.89 2.43 -2.10
N ALA A 325 -15.16 1.35 -1.79
CA ALA A 325 -14.47 0.54 -2.80
C ALA A 325 -15.45 -0.16 -3.76
N GLN A 326 -16.66 -0.46 -3.32
CA GLN A 326 -17.71 -1.09 -4.13
C GLN A 326 -18.68 -0.07 -4.76
N ASP A 327 -18.72 1.16 -4.27
CA ASP A 327 -19.60 2.22 -4.80
C ASP A 327 -18.95 2.89 -6.02
N LEU A 328 -19.50 2.63 -7.21
CA LEU A 328 -18.99 3.20 -8.47
C LEU A 328 -19.20 4.71 -8.61
N SER A 329 -20.02 5.33 -7.75
CA SER A 329 -20.19 6.79 -7.70
C SER A 329 -19.04 7.50 -6.95
N LYS A 330 -18.16 6.74 -6.28
CA LYS A 330 -17.05 7.22 -5.47
C LYS A 330 -15.71 6.95 -6.15
N PRO A 331 -14.73 7.86 -6.02
CA PRO A 331 -13.38 7.64 -6.57
C PRO A 331 -12.50 6.76 -5.69
N ALA A 332 -12.85 6.56 -4.43
CA ALA A 332 -12.08 5.80 -3.46
C ALA A 332 -12.13 4.29 -3.72
N GLY A 333 -11.03 3.57 -3.49
CA GLY A 333 -10.92 2.13 -3.70
C GLY A 333 -10.91 1.73 -5.19
N LYS A 334 -10.27 2.54 -6.05
CA LYS A 334 -10.30 2.39 -7.50
C LYS A 334 -8.93 2.56 -8.15
N ILE A 335 -8.77 1.92 -9.30
CA ILE A 335 -7.81 2.35 -10.31
C ILE A 335 -8.60 3.10 -11.39
N HIS A 336 -8.13 4.27 -11.75
CA HIS A 336 -8.73 5.15 -12.75
C HIS A 336 -7.87 5.19 -14.01
N ARG A 337 -8.49 5.50 -15.16
CA ARG A 337 -7.81 5.79 -16.41
C ARG A 337 -8.35 7.10 -17.00
N ILE A 338 -7.45 8.01 -17.31
CA ILE A 338 -7.75 9.31 -17.91
C ILE A 338 -6.79 9.62 -19.05
N ASN A 339 -7.16 10.57 -19.88
CA ASN A 339 -6.23 11.18 -20.82
C ASN A 339 -5.19 12.03 -20.08
N ASN A 340 -4.09 12.34 -20.74
CA ASN A 340 -3.00 13.10 -20.13
C ASN A 340 -3.38 14.55 -19.75
N ASP A 341 -4.52 15.04 -20.22
CA ASP A 341 -5.10 16.35 -19.89
C ASP A 341 -6.19 16.29 -18.80
N GLY A 342 -6.47 15.09 -18.26
CA GLY A 342 -7.50 14.85 -17.24
C GLY A 342 -8.87 14.49 -17.81
N SER A 343 -9.10 14.60 -19.12
CA SER A 343 -10.37 14.20 -19.73
C SER A 343 -10.56 12.68 -19.70
N THR A 344 -11.80 12.22 -19.79
CA THR A 344 -12.14 10.80 -19.73
C THR A 344 -12.05 10.15 -21.10
N PRO A 345 -11.30 9.05 -21.28
CA PRO A 345 -11.32 8.25 -22.50
C PRO A 345 -12.72 7.67 -22.77
N ALA A 346 -13.17 7.75 -24.03
CA ALA A 346 -14.51 7.31 -24.41
C ALA A 346 -14.73 5.79 -24.29
N ASP A 347 -13.64 5.03 -24.27
CA ASP A 347 -13.64 3.57 -24.19
C ASP A 347 -13.45 3.04 -22.76
N ASN A 348 -13.51 3.87 -21.73
CA ASN A 348 -13.48 3.39 -20.35
C ASN A 348 -14.72 2.51 -20.03
N PRO A 349 -14.57 1.51 -19.14
CA PRO A 349 -15.60 0.47 -18.94
C PRO A 349 -16.94 0.99 -18.43
N PHE A 350 -16.95 2.13 -17.73
CA PHE A 350 -18.15 2.68 -17.10
C PHE A 350 -18.68 3.96 -17.77
N VAL A 351 -18.17 4.32 -18.95
CA VAL A 351 -18.70 5.43 -19.73
C VAL A 351 -20.17 5.16 -20.09
N GLY A 352 -21.02 6.14 -19.83
CA GLY A 352 -22.48 6.03 -20.08
C GLY A 352 -23.27 5.23 -19.05
N ARG A 353 -22.61 4.64 -18.04
CA ARG A 353 -23.29 3.94 -16.94
C ARG A 353 -23.78 4.96 -15.89
N ALA A 354 -25.10 5.02 -15.70
CA ALA A 354 -25.70 5.89 -14.70
C ALA A 354 -25.18 5.53 -13.28
N GLY A 355 -24.83 6.53 -12.49
CA GLY A 355 -24.35 6.35 -11.12
C GLY A 355 -22.90 5.86 -11.02
N ALA A 356 -22.15 5.78 -12.11
CA ALA A 356 -20.74 5.39 -12.09
C ALA A 356 -19.84 6.52 -12.60
N LEU A 357 -18.67 6.68 -12.00
CA LEU A 357 -17.62 7.58 -12.50
C LEU A 357 -16.99 6.98 -13.76
N ALA A 358 -17.07 7.72 -14.86
CA ALA A 358 -16.58 7.28 -16.16
C ALA A 358 -15.04 7.10 -16.22
N THR A 359 -14.31 7.63 -15.24
CA THR A 359 -12.85 7.46 -15.14
C THR A 359 -12.41 6.11 -14.55
N ILE A 360 -13.31 5.35 -13.93
CA ILE A 360 -12.97 4.08 -13.28
C ILE A 360 -12.50 3.08 -14.35
N TRP A 361 -11.35 2.43 -14.07
CA TRP A 361 -10.82 1.31 -14.83
C TRP A 361 -11.12 -0.04 -14.15
N SER A 362 -10.85 -0.13 -12.83
CA SER A 362 -11.20 -1.26 -11.96
C SER A 362 -11.59 -0.76 -10.57
N TYR A 363 -12.22 -1.63 -9.76
CA TYR A 363 -12.74 -1.24 -8.45
C TYR A 363 -12.63 -2.38 -7.43
N GLY A 364 -12.99 -2.12 -6.18
CA GLY A 364 -12.85 -3.08 -5.11
C GLY A 364 -11.41 -3.20 -4.60
N HIS A 365 -10.67 -2.08 -4.58
CA HIS A 365 -9.30 -1.98 -4.09
C HIS A 365 -9.25 -1.35 -2.70
N ARG A 366 -8.28 -1.79 -1.87
CA ARG A 366 -8.06 -1.18 -0.56
C ARG A 366 -7.08 -0.02 -0.62
N ASN A 367 -5.85 -0.27 -0.99
CA ASN A 367 -4.80 0.75 -1.02
C ASN A 367 -3.70 0.40 -2.04
N PRO A 368 -3.97 0.56 -3.33
CA PRO A 368 -2.99 0.29 -4.39
C PRO A 368 -1.77 1.18 -4.30
N GLN A 369 -0.57 0.60 -4.27
CA GLN A 369 0.70 1.29 -4.05
C GLN A 369 1.74 1.08 -5.15
N GLY A 370 1.54 0.12 -6.05
CA GLY A 370 2.42 -0.16 -7.16
C GLY A 370 1.65 -0.45 -8.44
N LEU A 371 2.13 0.02 -9.58
CA LEU A 371 1.60 -0.26 -10.92
C LEU A 371 2.76 -0.53 -11.88
N ALA A 372 2.68 -1.57 -12.70
CA ALA A 372 3.66 -1.86 -13.74
C ALA A 372 3.04 -2.61 -14.93
N TRP A 373 3.51 -2.31 -16.13
CA TRP A 373 3.15 -3.06 -17.33
C TRP A 373 4.06 -4.27 -17.50
N ASP A 374 3.47 -5.46 -17.64
CA ASP A 374 4.18 -6.64 -18.10
C ASP A 374 4.70 -6.39 -19.52
N PRO A 375 6.02 -6.46 -19.74
CA PRO A 375 6.62 -6.15 -21.04
C PRO A 375 6.22 -7.13 -22.15
N ILE A 376 5.86 -8.37 -21.78
CA ILE A 376 5.50 -9.44 -22.73
C ILE A 376 4.01 -9.41 -23.04
N SER A 377 3.17 -9.51 -22.00
CA SER A 377 1.72 -9.63 -22.20
C SER A 377 1.01 -8.29 -22.35
N GLY A 378 1.62 -7.19 -21.92
CA GLY A 378 1.01 -5.87 -21.86
C GLY A 378 -0.06 -5.73 -20.78
N ARG A 379 -0.19 -6.69 -19.85
CA ARG A 379 -1.12 -6.62 -18.73
C ARG A 379 -0.62 -5.65 -17.67
N LEU A 380 -1.57 -4.98 -17.03
CA LEU A 380 -1.30 -4.11 -15.89
C LEU A 380 -1.21 -4.96 -14.62
N TRP A 381 -0.07 -4.91 -13.95
CA TRP A 381 0.14 -5.50 -12.64
C TRP A 381 0.04 -4.42 -11.57
N GLU A 382 -0.46 -4.80 -10.42
CA GLU A 382 -0.74 -3.91 -9.30
C GLU A 382 -0.34 -4.58 -7.99
N THR A 383 -0.01 -3.77 -6.98
CA THR A 383 0.18 -4.21 -5.60
C THR A 383 -0.60 -3.36 -4.65
N GLU A 384 -1.27 -3.98 -3.67
CA GLU A 384 -2.02 -3.26 -2.65
C GLU A 384 -1.85 -3.80 -1.24
N HIS A 385 -2.06 -2.91 -0.28
CA HIS A 385 -2.02 -3.26 1.13
C HIS A 385 -3.35 -3.88 1.57
N GLY A 386 -3.28 -5.08 2.13
CA GLY A 386 -4.38 -5.69 2.87
C GLY A 386 -4.63 -5.02 4.22
N PRO A 387 -5.63 -5.47 4.99
CA PRO A 387 -5.92 -4.96 6.34
C PRO A 387 -4.89 -5.42 7.36
N THR A 388 -5.15 -6.49 8.07
CA THR A 388 -4.15 -7.16 8.91
C THR A 388 -3.65 -8.38 8.12
N ALA A 389 -2.47 -8.26 7.49
CA ALA A 389 -1.97 -9.18 6.47
C ALA A 389 -2.90 -9.27 5.22
N GLY A 390 -2.63 -10.22 4.31
CA GLY A 390 -3.41 -10.35 3.08
C GLY A 390 -3.13 -9.24 2.08
N ASP A 391 -1.93 -8.68 2.08
CA ASP A 391 -1.47 -7.77 1.02
C ASP A 391 -1.40 -8.54 -0.31
N GLU A 392 -1.68 -7.87 -1.42
CA GLU A 392 -1.95 -8.53 -2.69
C GLU A 392 -1.04 -8.07 -3.82
N VAL A 393 -0.85 -8.97 -4.78
CA VAL A 393 -0.35 -8.68 -6.13
C VAL A 393 -1.42 -9.11 -7.11
N ASN A 394 -1.91 -8.19 -7.90
CA ASN A 394 -3.03 -8.36 -8.80
C ASN A 394 -2.63 -8.16 -10.28
N ILE A 395 -3.38 -8.78 -11.20
CA ILE A 395 -3.41 -8.42 -12.61
C ILE A 395 -4.71 -7.67 -12.85
N ILE A 396 -4.59 -6.43 -13.30
CA ILE A 396 -5.73 -5.54 -13.42
C ILE A 396 -6.38 -5.64 -14.79
N GLU A 397 -7.63 -6.03 -14.80
CA GLU A 397 -8.46 -6.14 -15.99
C GLU A 397 -9.53 -5.03 -16.03
N ARG A 398 -9.90 -4.64 -17.22
CA ARG A 398 -10.84 -3.54 -17.49
C ARG A 398 -12.25 -3.84 -16.97
N GLY A 399 -12.73 -3.04 -16.03
CA GLY A 399 -14.10 -3.14 -15.48
C GLY A 399 -14.26 -4.17 -14.36
N HIS A 400 -13.20 -4.84 -13.93
CA HIS A 400 -13.23 -5.91 -12.95
C HIS A 400 -13.26 -5.41 -11.50
N ASN A 401 -13.75 -6.26 -10.60
CA ASN A 401 -13.87 -6.05 -9.15
C ASN A 401 -12.87 -6.93 -8.39
N TYR A 402 -12.07 -6.33 -7.52
CA TYR A 402 -11.02 -7.00 -6.73
C TYR A 402 -11.44 -7.31 -5.28
N GLY A 403 -12.71 -7.09 -4.95
CA GLY A 403 -13.37 -7.68 -3.77
C GLY A 403 -13.26 -6.89 -2.47
N TRP A 404 -12.38 -5.90 -2.33
CA TRP A 404 -12.29 -5.14 -1.08
C TRP A 404 -13.62 -4.50 -0.68
N GLY A 405 -13.95 -4.59 0.61
CA GLY A 405 -15.24 -4.25 1.20
C GLY A 405 -16.19 -5.46 1.32
N ILE A 406 -15.94 -6.57 0.59
CA ILE A 406 -16.76 -7.80 0.59
C ILE A 406 -15.92 -9.01 0.99
N ALA A 407 -14.71 -9.13 0.44
CA ALA A 407 -13.79 -10.24 0.68
C ALA A 407 -12.36 -9.71 0.91
N THR A 408 -11.53 -10.48 1.62
CA THR A 408 -10.10 -10.17 1.81
C THR A 408 -9.31 -11.43 2.15
N LYS A 409 -8.05 -11.49 1.73
CA LYS A 409 -7.09 -12.53 2.15
C LYS A 409 -6.54 -12.29 3.55
N GLY A 410 -6.76 -11.10 4.11
CA GLY A 410 -6.36 -10.71 5.44
C GLY A 410 -7.48 -10.83 6.48
N THR A 411 -7.30 -10.11 7.59
CA THR A 411 -8.31 -10.04 8.66
C THR A 411 -8.84 -8.63 8.79
N GLN A 412 -10.14 -8.44 8.57
CA GLN A 412 -10.86 -7.18 8.71
C GLN A 412 -12.15 -7.42 9.49
N ALA A 413 -12.44 -6.56 10.45
CA ALA A 413 -13.71 -6.62 11.18
C ALA A 413 -14.88 -6.41 10.20
N GLY A 414 -15.88 -7.30 10.26
CA GLY A 414 -17.05 -7.25 9.37
C GLY A 414 -16.89 -8.05 8.08
N ILE A 415 -15.68 -8.31 7.60
CA ILE A 415 -15.43 -9.12 6.40
C ILE A 415 -15.07 -10.55 6.83
N THR A 416 -15.90 -11.51 6.45
CA THR A 416 -15.73 -12.94 6.80
C THR A 416 -15.36 -13.82 5.61
N LYS A 417 -15.44 -13.27 4.40
CA LYS A 417 -15.15 -13.98 3.16
C LYS A 417 -13.71 -13.78 2.73
N SER A 418 -13.07 -14.84 2.26
CA SER A 418 -11.76 -14.78 1.61
C SER A 418 -11.84 -14.67 0.08
N SER A 419 -13.03 -14.89 -0.48
CA SER A 419 -13.34 -14.79 -1.91
C SER A 419 -14.83 -14.59 -2.14
N GLU A 420 -15.20 -14.05 -3.31
CA GLU A 420 -16.60 -13.89 -3.72
C GLU A 420 -16.72 -14.19 -5.23
N PRO A 421 -17.70 -14.98 -5.67
CA PRO A 421 -17.93 -15.22 -7.09
C PRO A 421 -18.15 -13.92 -7.88
N GLY A 422 -17.46 -13.79 -9.01
CA GLY A 422 -17.50 -12.59 -9.86
C GLY A 422 -16.54 -11.49 -9.45
N MET A 423 -15.67 -11.76 -8.46
CA MET A 423 -14.55 -10.94 -8.08
C MET A 423 -13.23 -11.62 -8.40
N ASP A 424 -12.22 -10.84 -8.78
CA ASP A 424 -10.91 -11.36 -9.15
C ASP A 424 -10.09 -11.70 -7.92
N GLU A 425 -9.39 -12.81 -8.02
CA GLU A 425 -8.48 -13.30 -6.99
C GLU A 425 -7.06 -12.75 -7.23
N PRO A 426 -6.32 -12.41 -6.17
CA PRO A 426 -4.94 -12.01 -6.32
C PRO A 426 -4.06 -13.15 -6.87
N VAL A 427 -3.08 -12.81 -7.70
CA VAL A 427 -2.07 -13.75 -8.20
C VAL A 427 -1.19 -14.25 -7.05
N VAL A 428 -0.90 -13.37 -6.10
CA VAL A 428 -0.16 -13.63 -4.87
C VAL A 428 -0.76 -12.79 -3.74
N TYR A 429 -0.80 -13.37 -2.55
CA TYR A 429 -1.07 -12.61 -1.33
C TYR A 429 -0.04 -12.93 -0.24
N TYR A 430 0.13 -12.02 0.71
CA TYR A 430 1.16 -12.11 1.75
C TYR A 430 0.57 -12.21 3.14
N ILE A 431 0.94 -13.28 3.83
CA ILE A 431 0.74 -13.49 5.28
C ILE A 431 2.08 -14.02 5.82
N PRO A 432 2.74 -13.31 6.73
CA PRO A 432 2.37 -12.03 7.37
C PRO A 432 2.43 -10.84 6.40
N THR A 433 1.99 -9.67 6.88
CA THR A 433 1.99 -8.44 6.07
C THR A 433 3.37 -8.11 5.53
N TYR A 434 3.41 -7.78 4.24
CA TYR A 434 4.58 -7.33 3.51
C TYR A 434 4.52 -5.83 3.20
N ALA A 435 3.29 -5.30 3.10
CA ALA A 435 2.95 -3.96 2.63
C ALA A 435 3.67 -3.63 1.32
N PRO A 436 3.35 -4.31 0.21
CA PRO A 436 3.98 -4.10 -1.08
C PRO A 436 3.74 -2.67 -1.56
N ALA A 437 4.75 -2.09 -2.18
CA ALA A 437 4.71 -0.70 -2.65
C ALA A 437 5.07 -0.63 -4.13
N GLY A 438 6.00 0.23 -4.55
CA GLY A 438 6.40 0.34 -5.95
C GLY A 438 6.88 -0.99 -6.53
N ILE A 439 6.58 -1.20 -7.81
CA ILE A 439 6.93 -2.40 -8.56
C ILE A 439 7.47 -2.06 -9.94
N SER A 440 8.39 -2.87 -10.44
CA SER A 440 8.94 -2.73 -11.79
C SER A 440 9.32 -4.07 -12.38
N PHE A 441 8.96 -4.29 -13.63
CA PHE A 441 9.54 -5.38 -14.41
C PHE A 441 10.98 -5.03 -14.81
N SER A 442 11.84 -6.06 -14.86
CA SER A 442 13.16 -5.92 -15.47
C SER A 442 13.05 -6.12 -16.97
N THR A 443 13.42 -5.09 -17.74
CA THR A 443 13.40 -5.14 -19.22
C THR A 443 14.79 -5.01 -19.82
N SER A 444 15.77 -4.62 -19.02
CA SER A 444 17.14 -4.32 -19.41
C SER A 444 18.01 -5.56 -19.60
N ASP A 445 18.96 -5.48 -20.52
CA ASP A 445 20.06 -6.45 -20.68
C ASP A 445 21.07 -6.41 -19.53
N ARG A 446 20.98 -5.45 -18.61
CA ARG A 446 21.77 -5.42 -17.38
C ARG A 446 21.52 -6.64 -16.49
N TYR A 447 20.30 -7.17 -16.54
CA TYR A 447 19.86 -8.33 -15.75
C TYR A 447 19.34 -9.43 -16.67
N PRO A 448 20.20 -10.08 -17.48
CA PRO A 448 19.76 -10.98 -18.56
C PRO A 448 18.92 -12.16 -18.04
N ALA A 449 19.23 -12.67 -16.85
CA ALA A 449 18.47 -13.76 -16.23
C ALA A 449 17.11 -13.33 -15.65
N CYS A 450 16.86 -12.02 -15.51
CA CYS A 450 15.60 -11.44 -15.02
C CYS A 450 14.78 -10.78 -16.12
N LYS A 451 15.40 -10.51 -17.27
CA LYS A 451 14.81 -9.73 -18.35
C LYS A 451 13.47 -10.29 -18.79
N ASN A 452 12.44 -9.42 -18.76
CA ASN A 452 11.05 -9.68 -19.15
C ASN A 452 10.33 -10.79 -18.35
N THR A 453 10.98 -11.42 -17.38
CA THR A 453 10.41 -12.52 -16.60
C THR A 453 10.36 -12.25 -15.11
N SER A 454 10.91 -11.15 -14.65
CA SER A 454 10.98 -10.82 -13.23
C SER A 454 10.33 -9.49 -12.92
N LEU A 455 9.38 -9.54 -11.96
CA LEU A 455 8.78 -8.37 -11.33
C LEU A 455 9.45 -8.15 -9.97
N PHE A 456 10.06 -6.99 -9.80
CA PHE A 456 10.63 -6.57 -8.52
C PHE A 456 9.55 -5.83 -7.72
N VAL A 457 9.40 -6.19 -6.45
CA VAL A 457 8.35 -5.69 -5.55
C VAL A 457 8.99 -5.13 -4.29
N GLY A 458 8.84 -3.84 -4.06
CA GLY A 458 9.26 -3.18 -2.83
C GLY A 458 8.29 -3.49 -1.69
N GLY A 459 8.81 -3.66 -0.47
CA GLY A 459 8.00 -3.93 0.72
C GLY A 459 8.32 -2.97 1.86
N LEU A 460 7.26 -2.41 2.46
CA LEU A 460 7.39 -1.47 3.56
C LEU A 460 7.45 -2.16 4.92
N ALA A 461 6.43 -2.98 5.25
CA ALA A 461 6.40 -3.75 6.48
C ALA A 461 7.43 -4.88 6.45
N GLY A 462 7.60 -5.51 5.28
CA GLY A 462 8.64 -6.52 5.07
C GLY A 462 10.06 -5.96 5.04
N GLN A 463 10.24 -4.66 4.90
CA GLN A 463 11.54 -3.97 4.76
C GLN A 463 12.45 -4.65 3.72
N ALA A 464 11.85 -5.10 2.64
CA ALA A 464 12.47 -6.03 1.71
C ALA A 464 12.26 -5.62 0.26
N LEU A 465 13.17 -6.09 -0.58
CA LEU A 465 12.96 -6.21 -2.01
C LEU A 465 12.70 -7.68 -2.34
N ARG A 466 11.60 -7.96 -3.02
CA ARG A 466 11.29 -9.29 -3.57
C ARG A 466 11.40 -9.29 -5.08
N ARG A 467 11.73 -10.46 -5.62
CA ARG A 467 11.64 -10.78 -7.04
C ARG A 467 10.60 -11.88 -7.23
N LEU A 468 9.64 -11.61 -8.08
CA LEU A 468 8.65 -12.59 -8.53
C LEU A 468 9.02 -13.04 -9.94
N GLU A 469 9.15 -14.32 -10.16
CA GLU A 469 9.36 -14.90 -11.50
C GLU A 469 7.99 -15.14 -12.14
N ILE A 470 7.78 -14.54 -13.31
CA ILE A 470 6.49 -14.49 -13.98
C ILE A 470 6.50 -15.40 -15.21
N SER A 471 5.45 -16.20 -15.36
CA SER A 471 5.18 -16.99 -16.56
C SER A 471 3.69 -16.84 -16.93
N GLY A 472 3.42 -16.05 -17.95
CA GLY A 472 2.06 -15.65 -18.32
C GLY A 472 1.39 -14.85 -17.20
N SER A 473 0.29 -15.37 -16.63
CA SER A 473 -0.42 -14.75 -15.49
C SER A 473 -0.05 -15.37 -14.14
N ARG A 474 1.03 -16.13 -14.04
CA ARG A 474 1.39 -16.87 -12.81
C ARG A 474 2.73 -16.40 -12.27
N VAL A 475 2.82 -16.36 -10.96
CA VAL A 475 4.08 -16.28 -10.23
C VAL A 475 4.57 -17.71 -10.01
N THR A 476 5.69 -18.08 -10.63
CA THR A 476 6.26 -19.43 -10.56
C THR A 476 7.28 -19.56 -9.43
N ARG A 477 7.88 -18.45 -9.01
CA ARG A 477 8.86 -18.41 -7.92
C ARG A 477 8.86 -17.04 -7.26
N GLN A 478 9.13 -17.02 -5.96
CA GLN A 478 9.34 -15.81 -5.19
C GLN A 478 10.68 -15.89 -4.47
N GLU A 479 11.43 -14.80 -4.49
CA GLU A 479 12.71 -14.67 -3.82
C GLU A 479 12.74 -13.37 -3.02
N VAL A 480 13.26 -13.42 -1.79
CA VAL A 480 13.62 -12.23 -1.02
C VAL A 480 15.05 -11.86 -1.37
N ILE A 481 15.24 -10.78 -2.10
CA ILE A 481 16.58 -10.28 -2.48
C ILE A 481 17.32 -9.79 -1.23
N PHE A 482 16.66 -8.98 -0.42
CA PHE A 482 17.14 -8.54 0.90
C PHE A 482 15.97 -8.10 1.79
N ASN A 483 16.21 -8.01 3.11
CA ASN A 483 15.21 -7.57 4.11
C ASN A 483 15.82 -6.83 5.30
N GLN A 484 17.03 -6.25 5.17
CA GLN A 484 17.76 -5.61 6.26
C GLN A 484 18.09 -4.12 6.02
N TYR A 485 17.76 -3.57 4.87
CA TYR A 485 18.22 -2.23 4.48
C TYR A 485 17.15 -1.13 4.60
N GLY A 486 15.97 -1.48 5.07
CA GLY A 486 14.88 -0.53 5.29
C GLY A 486 13.67 -0.76 4.37
N ARG A 487 12.73 0.16 4.43
CA ARG A 487 11.44 0.08 3.74
C ARG A 487 11.62 0.49 2.28
N VAL A 488 11.44 -0.45 1.36
CA VAL A 488 11.52 -0.19 -0.08
C VAL A 488 10.20 0.39 -0.56
N ARG A 489 10.18 1.71 -0.79
CA ARG A 489 8.96 2.45 -1.18
C ARG A 489 8.73 2.43 -2.68
N ASP A 490 9.78 2.52 -3.46
CA ASP A 490 9.66 2.51 -4.91
C ASP A 490 10.74 1.66 -5.57
N VAL A 491 10.39 1.10 -6.72
CA VAL A 491 11.26 0.30 -7.57
C VAL A 491 11.03 0.73 -9.00
N VAL A 492 12.06 1.24 -9.65
CA VAL A 492 11.98 1.78 -11.01
C VAL A 492 13.18 1.34 -11.83
N GLU A 493 12.97 0.83 -13.05
CA GLU A 493 14.06 0.65 -14.00
C GLU A 493 14.39 2.00 -14.66
N GLY A 494 15.63 2.45 -14.49
CA GLY A 494 16.11 3.70 -15.08
C GLY A 494 16.41 3.59 -16.58
N PRO A 495 16.57 4.74 -17.26
CA PRO A 495 16.87 4.77 -18.70
C PRO A 495 18.24 4.15 -19.03
N ASP A 496 19.13 4.00 -18.07
CA ASP A 496 20.41 3.32 -18.16
C ASP A 496 20.32 1.80 -17.92
N GLY A 497 19.10 1.32 -17.67
CA GLY A 497 18.76 -0.09 -17.47
C GLY A 497 19.08 -0.64 -16.09
N TYR A 498 19.49 0.20 -15.12
CA TYR A 498 19.61 -0.24 -13.73
C TYR A 498 18.29 -0.14 -12.99
N MET A 499 18.07 -1.04 -12.00
CA MET A 499 17.01 -0.90 -11.03
C MET A 499 17.40 0.11 -9.97
N TYR A 500 16.49 1.08 -9.73
CA TYR A 500 16.61 2.08 -8.69
C TYR A 500 15.55 1.86 -7.61
N LEU A 501 15.95 2.09 -6.37
CA LEU A 501 15.11 1.89 -5.20
C LEU A 501 15.04 3.17 -4.37
N ALA A 502 13.84 3.58 -3.99
CA ALA A 502 13.64 4.54 -2.91
C ALA A 502 13.56 3.77 -1.59
N ILE A 503 14.53 3.93 -0.72
CA ILE A 503 14.61 3.24 0.56
C ILE A 503 14.42 4.25 1.69
N ASN A 504 13.39 4.04 2.50
CA ASN A 504 13.16 4.80 3.70
C ASN A 504 13.87 4.11 4.87
N HIS A 505 14.11 4.85 5.95
CA HIS A 505 14.55 4.27 7.21
C HIS A 505 13.73 3.03 7.58
N ALA A 506 14.37 2.09 8.28
CA ALA A 506 13.79 0.80 8.67
C ALA A 506 12.40 0.90 9.28
N THR A 507 12.07 2.02 9.90
CA THR A 507 10.73 2.27 10.42
C THR A 507 10.34 3.71 10.21
N GLY A 508 9.14 3.97 9.74
CA GLY A 508 8.57 5.32 9.72
C GLY A 508 8.43 5.96 11.11
N ALA A 509 8.83 5.24 12.16
CA ALA A 509 8.80 5.64 13.55
C ALA A 509 10.15 5.42 14.25
N GLY A 510 11.21 5.13 13.53
CA GLY A 510 12.56 4.97 14.10
C GLY A 510 13.01 6.16 14.95
N THR A 511 12.48 7.33 14.66
CA THR A 511 12.63 8.55 15.47
C THR A 511 11.91 8.49 16.82
N ALA A 512 10.90 7.65 16.98
CA ALA A 512 10.13 7.54 18.22
C ALA A 512 10.87 6.79 19.33
N TYR A 513 11.98 6.12 19.00
CA TYR A 513 12.69 5.27 19.99
C TYR A 513 13.73 6.00 20.82
N GLY A 514 14.18 7.18 20.41
CA GLY A 514 15.34 7.79 21.01
C GLY A 514 16.61 6.93 20.91
N LEU A 515 16.54 5.81 20.18
CA LEU A 515 17.61 4.83 20.02
C LEU A 515 18.30 4.91 18.66
N ILE A 516 17.66 5.56 17.70
CA ILE A 516 18.21 5.74 16.36
C ILE A 516 17.98 7.20 16.00
N ALA A 517 19.06 7.92 15.70
CA ALA A 517 18.94 9.20 15.02
C ALA A 517 18.08 9.02 13.76
N PRO A 518 17.23 9.98 13.39
CA PRO A 518 16.51 9.93 12.14
C PRO A 518 17.53 9.69 11.03
N VAL A 519 17.54 8.48 10.48
CA VAL A 519 18.41 8.15 9.36
C VAL A 519 17.65 8.57 8.12
N PRO A 520 18.20 9.50 7.32
CA PRO A 520 17.59 9.91 6.07
C PRO A 520 17.37 8.71 5.14
N GLY A 521 16.40 8.84 4.25
CA GLY A 521 16.20 7.86 3.20
C GLY A 521 17.25 7.99 2.09
N TRP A 522 17.26 7.00 1.20
CA TRP A 522 18.19 6.91 0.10
C TRP A 522 17.50 6.62 -1.22
N VAL A 523 18.15 7.04 -2.31
CA VAL A 523 18.00 6.40 -3.60
C VAL A 523 19.25 5.59 -3.87
N VAL A 524 19.07 4.29 -4.13
CA VAL A 524 20.16 3.37 -4.49
C VAL A 524 19.89 2.77 -5.85
N ARG A 525 20.95 2.38 -6.58
CA ARG A 525 20.82 1.54 -7.75
C ARG A 525 21.47 0.17 -7.51
N LEU A 526 20.93 -0.84 -8.17
CA LEU A 526 21.44 -2.20 -8.12
C LEU A 526 22.36 -2.43 -9.30
N VAL A 527 23.65 -2.59 -9.06
CA VAL A 527 24.66 -2.82 -10.11
C VAL A 527 25.01 -4.31 -10.16
N PRO A 528 24.73 -5.00 -11.28
CA PRO A 528 25.14 -6.39 -11.45
C PRO A 528 26.65 -6.57 -11.23
N VAL A 529 26.99 -7.61 -10.47
CA VAL A 529 28.38 -8.06 -10.28
C VAL A 529 28.54 -9.39 -10.99
N PRO A 530 29.72 -9.63 -11.62
CA PRO A 530 30.01 -10.90 -12.27
C PRO A 530 29.89 -12.13 -11.36
#